data_bd411282ff5fbcb7175d756a90da2b6d
#
_entry.id   bd411282ff5fbcb7175d756a90da2b6d
#
_cell.length_a   1.000
_cell.length_b   1.000
_cell.length_c   1.000
_cell.angle_alpha   90.00
_cell.angle_beta   90.00
_cell.angle_gamma   90.00
#
_symmetry.space_group_name_H-M   'P 1'
#
loop_
_entity.id
_entity.type
_entity.pdbx_description
1 polymer ?
#
loop_
_entity_poly.entity_id
_entity_poly.type
_entity_poly.pdbx_seq_one_letter_code
_entity_poly.pdbx_strand_id
1 'polypeptide(L)'
;MPEVNTDLPVVAIHGITSSPTTWGGLVLAFNIEGVIVHQLSLLGHGPIGIRRGAGTDYPLEAFATDVIEQMDALKVDKCALVGHSLGALVSSMVAQRQPDRVDRVLLEEMPVPRRVRQDPPPMRTYVDAIFMEVAAFAGRKRFDPKMVWKVSRELLKPHPQWWDGLSRMIMPVLVVGGGKASYLRQDRLSDVARALPDARIMTIDGGHRTHITKGDEFCDIAVSFLTNGKYANRRHNGIQDV
;
A
#
# COMPACT_ATOMS: atom_id res chain seq x y z
N MET A 1 31.38 19.32 -2.62
CA MET A 1 30.48 18.59 -1.72
C MET A 1 29.39 18.00 -2.60
N PRO A 2 28.99 16.71 -2.50
CA PRO A 2 27.84 16.24 -3.23
C PRO A 2 26.62 17.05 -2.76
N GLU A 3 25.81 17.54 -3.69
CA GLU A 3 24.55 18.20 -3.39
C GLU A 3 23.73 17.25 -2.52
N VAL A 4 23.27 17.73 -1.37
CA VAL A 4 22.34 16.99 -0.52
C VAL A 4 21.06 16.85 -1.34
N ASN A 5 20.72 15.63 -1.70
CA ASN A 5 19.48 15.37 -2.43
C ASN A 5 18.30 15.78 -1.53
N THR A 6 17.58 16.80 -1.95
CA THR A 6 16.43 17.37 -1.24
C THR A 6 15.11 16.65 -1.57
N ASP A 7 15.18 15.50 -2.23
CA ASP A 7 13.99 14.74 -2.56
C ASP A 7 13.32 14.18 -1.30
N LEU A 8 12.00 14.20 -1.31
CA LEU A 8 11.21 13.65 -0.23
C LEU A 8 11.48 12.15 -0.08
N PRO A 9 11.62 11.64 1.15
CA PRO A 9 11.76 10.21 1.36
C PRO A 9 10.48 9.47 0.92
N VAL A 10 10.66 8.22 0.55
CA VAL A 10 9.56 7.29 0.27
C VAL A 10 9.32 6.43 1.50
N VAL A 11 8.07 6.32 1.93
CA VAL A 11 7.64 5.37 2.97
C VAL A 11 6.92 4.22 2.30
N ALA A 12 7.47 3.01 2.46
CA ALA A 12 6.99 1.79 1.81
C ALA A 12 6.35 0.84 2.82
N ILE A 13 5.08 0.44 2.57
CA ILE A 13 4.24 -0.31 3.49
C ILE A 13 3.80 -1.62 2.83
N HIS A 14 4.25 -2.74 3.40
CA HIS A 14 4.00 -4.09 2.86
C HIS A 14 2.56 -4.57 3.09
N GLY A 15 2.17 -5.66 2.39
CA GLY A 15 0.88 -6.31 2.55
C GLY A 15 0.77 -7.23 3.76
N ILE A 16 -0.44 -7.69 4.04
CA ILE A 16 -0.71 -8.74 5.06
C ILE A 16 0.12 -9.98 4.75
N THR A 17 0.64 -10.66 5.77
CA THR A 17 1.50 -11.85 5.67
C THR A 17 2.84 -11.63 4.96
N SER A 18 3.22 -10.39 4.68
CA SER A 18 4.49 -9.99 4.07
C SER A 18 5.47 -9.39 5.11
N SER A 19 6.48 -8.70 4.66
CA SER A 19 7.48 -8.02 5.50
C SER A 19 8.08 -6.82 4.77
N PRO A 20 8.76 -5.90 5.48
CA PRO A 20 9.45 -4.77 4.86
C PRO A 20 10.39 -5.16 3.72
N THR A 21 11.05 -6.32 3.81
CA THR A 21 12.02 -6.80 2.81
C THR A 21 11.41 -7.08 1.43
N THR A 22 10.08 -7.11 1.30
CA THR A 22 9.40 -7.24 0.00
C THR A 22 9.76 -6.10 -0.96
N TRP A 23 10.14 -4.94 -0.41
CA TRP A 23 10.49 -3.74 -1.14
C TRP A 23 11.96 -3.64 -1.57
N GLY A 24 12.74 -4.74 -1.46
CA GLY A 24 14.17 -4.74 -1.79
C GLY A 24 14.50 -4.20 -3.18
N GLY A 25 13.75 -4.59 -4.20
CA GLY A 25 13.90 -4.06 -5.57
C GLY A 25 13.63 -2.56 -5.65
N LEU A 26 12.56 -2.10 -4.99
CA LEU A 26 12.22 -0.69 -4.93
C LEU A 26 13.30 0.14 -4.22
N VAL A 27 13.83 -0.35 -3.11
CA VAL A 27 14.95 0.30 -2.39
C VAL A 27 16.16 0.47 -3.29
N LEU A 28 16.54 -0.57 -4.04
CA LEU A 28 17.66 -0.49 -4.98
C LEU A 28 17.39 0.55 -6.07
N ALA A 29 16.19 0.57 -6.65
CA ALA A 29 15.84 1.51 -7.70
C ALA A 29 15.89 2.97 -7.21
N PHE A 30 15.40 3.26 -6.00
CA PHE A 30 15.44 4.61 -5.43
C PHE A 30 16.83 5.01 -4.93
N ASN A 31 17.63 4.07 -4.43
CA ASN A 31 19.01 4.35 -4.01
C ASN A 31 19.89 4.82 -5.18
N ILE A 32 19.66 4.31 -6.39
CA ILE A 32 20.35 4.79 -7.61
C ILE A 32 20.08 6.28 -7.84
N GLU A 33 18.89 6.75 -7.48
CA GLU A 33 18.49 8.16 -7.61
C GLU A 33 18.79 8.98 -6.34
N GLY A 34 19.42 8.37 -5.32
CA GLY A 34 19.76 9.02 -4.06
C GLY A 34 18.56 9.29 -3.13
N VAL A 35 17.40 8.68 -3.38
CA VAL A 35 16.19 8.85 -2.57
C VAL A 35 16.12 7.80 -1.47
N ILE A 36 15.84 8.24 -0.24
CA ILE A 36 15.72 7.35 0.91
C ILE A 36 14.37 6.64 0.90
N VAL A 37 14.38 5.32 1.09
CA VAL A 37 13.16 4.51 1.26
C VAL A 37 13.10 3.94 2.67
N HIS A 38 12.11 4.38 3.45
CA HIS A 38 11.79 3.82 4.76
C HIS A 38 10.81 2.66 4.61
N GLN A 39 11.28 1.45 4.83
CA GLN A 39 10.45 0.24 4.79
C GLN A 39 9.83 0.00 6.17
N LEU A 40 8.53 0.27 6.32
CA LEU A 40 7.84 0.13 7.60
C LEU A 40 7.26 -1.29 7.78
N SER A 41 7.25 -1.74 9.02
CA SER A 41 6.60 -3.00 9.40
C SER A 41 5.22 -2.71 10.00
N LEU A 42 4.19 -3.35 9.47
CA LEU A 42 2.82 -3.24 9.98
C LEU A 42 2.65 -3.93 11.34
N LEU A 43 1.65 -3.51 12.10
CA LEU A 43 1.20 -4.17 13.34
C LEU A 43 1.01 -5.68 13.11
N GLY A 44 1.37 -6.47 14.10
CA GLY A 44 1.26 -7.92 14.03
C GLY A 44 2.29 -8.60 13.15
N HIS A 45 3.25 -7.87 12.57
CA HIS A 45 4.37 -8.41 11.77
C HIS A 45 5.71 -8.16 12.48
N GLY A 46 6.68 -9.02 12.22
CA GLY A 46 8.06 -8.83 12.66
C GLY A 46 8.76 -10.12 13.05
N PRO A 47 10.10 -10.20 12.88
CA PRO A 47 10.90 -11.38 13.19
C PRO A 47 11.15 -11.56 14.72
N ILE A 48 11.06 -10.48 15.49
CA ILE A 48 11.36 -10.49 16.93
C ILE A 48 10.10 -10.12 17.69
N GLY A 49 9.40 -11.14 18.16
CA GLY A 49 8.13 -10.93 18.82
C GLY A 49 7.20 -10.12 17.92
N ILE A 50 5.99 -10.52 17.83
CA ILE A 50 5.01 -9.87 17.00
C ILE A 50 4.90 -8.42 17.45
N ARG A 51 5.41 -7.53 16.64
CA ARG A 51 5.58 -6.14 16.97
C ARG A 51 4.23 -5.50 17.33
N ARG A 52 4.10 -4.98 18.55
CA ARG A 52 2.97 -4.20 19.04
C ARG A 52 1.60 -4.74 18.60
N GLY A 53 0.99 -5.57 19.28
CA GLY A 53 -0.34 -5.98 18.91
C GLY A 53 -0.77 -7.34 19.42
N ALA A 54 0.13 -8.09 20.01
CA ALA A 54 -0.24 -9.29 20.74
C ALA A 54 -1.32 -8.92 21.76
N GLY A 55 -2.54 -9.40 21.55
CA GLY A 55 -3.68 -9.09 22.40
C GLY A 55 -4.59 -7.96 21.90
N THR A 56 -4.29 -7.27 20.81
CA THR A 56 -5.19 -6.27 20.22
C THR A 56 -6.25 -6.91 19.34
N ASP A 57 -7.29 -6.13 19.03
CA ASP A 57 -8.33 -6.53 18.08
C ASP A 57 -7.99 -6.18 16.62
N TYR A 58 -6.82 -5.54 16.37
CA TYR A 58 -6.32 -5.15 15.07
C TYR A 58 -7.32 -4.36 14.21
N PRO A 59 -7.96 -3.28 14.72
CA PRO A 59 -8.79 -2.42 13.87
C PRO A 59 -7.92 -1.74 12.80
N LEU A 60 -8.48 -1.48 11.63
CA LEU A 60 -7.74 -0.85 10.51
C LEU A 60 -7.13 0.49 10.91
N GLU A 61 -7.83 1.26 11.73
CA GLU A 61 -7.37 2.55 12.26
C GLU A 61 -6.06 2.45 13.04
N ALA A 62 -5.85 1.35 13.77
CA ALA A 62 -4.62 1.15 14.54
C ALA A 62 -3.40 1.00 13.64
N PHE A 63 -3.55 0.39 12.44
CA PHE A 63 -2.45 0.29 11.49
C PHE A 63 -2.02 1.66 10.95
N ALA A 64 -2.97 2.53 10.62
CA ALA A 64 -2.67 3.88 10.17
C ALA A 64 -2.03 4.73 11.28
N THR A 65 -2.50 4.60 12.51
CA THR A 65 -1.90 5.26 13.68
C THR A 65 -0.47 4.79 13.91
N ASP A 66 -0.22 3.48 13.87
CA ASP A 66 1.13 2.92 14.03
C ASP A 66 2.10 3.38 12.92
N VAL A 67 1.63 3.50 11.68
CA VAL A 67 2.46 4.03 10.58
C VAL A 67 2.80 5.49 10.82
N ILE A 68 1.85 6.32 11.26
CA ILE A 68 2.10 7.73 11.60
C ILE A 68 3.11 7.83 12.73
N GLU A 69 2.97 7.04 13.79
CA GLU A 69 3.94 6.99 14.91
C GLU A 69 5.34 6.57 14.44
N GLN A 70 5.45 5.64 13.49
CA GLN A 70 6.74 5.25 12.90
C GLN A 70 7.34 6.39 12.07
N MET A 71 6.52 7.12 11.29
CA MET A 71 6.98 8.31 10.56
C MET A 71 7.49 9.38 11.52
N ASP A 72 6.82 9.60 12.65
CA ASP A 72 7.24 10.55 13.69
C ASP A 72 8.57 10.13 14.33
N ALA A 73 8.71 8.84 14.67
CA ALA A 73 9.95 8.29 15.23
C ALA A 73 11.15 8.41 14.28
N LEU A 74 10.89 8.31 12.97
CA LEU A 74 11.88 8.49 11.91
C LEU A 74 12.11 9.97 11.54
N LYS A 75 11.37 10.90 12.13
CA LYS A 75 11.39 12.35 11.82
C LYS A 75 11.09 12.62 10.35
N VAL A 76 10.16 11.88 9.79
CA VAL A 76 9.67 12.06 8.42
C VAL A 76 8.51 13.05 8.45
N ASP A 77 8.78 14.31 8.26
CA ASP A 77 7.76 15.37 8.27
C ASP A 77 6.87 15.31 7.02
N LYS A 78 7.47 15.06 5.86
CA LYS A 78 6.76 14.89 4.59
C LYS A 78 7.39 13.77 3.75
N CYS A 79 6.58 12.99 3.04
CA CYS A 79 7.04 11.86 2.24
C CYS A 79 6.11 11.56 1.05
N ALA A 80 6.60 10.73 0.12
CA ALA A 80 5.75 9.97 -0.77
C ALA A 80 5.42 8.60 -0.14
N LEU A 81 4.20 8.08 -0.34
CA LEU A 81 3.78 6.79 0.18
C LEU A 81 3.69 5.75 -0.95
N VAL A 82 4.15 4.54 -0.69
CA VAL A 82 3.85 3.37 -1.52
C VAL A 82 3.36 2.23 -0.63
N GLY A 83 2.24 1.64 -1.00
CA GLY A 83 1.67 0.53 -0.25
C GLY A 83 1.21 -0.60 -1.15
N HIS A 84 1.37 -1.83 -0.66
CA HIS A 84 0.88 -3.03 -1.31
C HIS A 84 -0.24 -3.67 -0.49
N SER A 85 -1.33 -4.06 -1.11
CA SER A 85 -2.44 -4.79 -0.48
C SER A 85 -2.94 -4.08 0.80
N LEU A 86 -2.90 -4.72 1.97
CA LEU A 86 -3.22 -4.06 3.26
C LEU A 86 -2.41 -2.78 3.45
N GLY A 87 -1.13 -2.77 3.07
CA GLY A 87 -0.29 -1.57 3.12
C GLY A 87 -0.81 -0.44 2.24
N ALA A 88 -1.40 -0.75 1.08
CA ALA A 88 -2.04 0.25 0.23
C ALA A 88 -3.28 0.87 0.90
N LEU A 89 -4.12 0.05 1.51
CA LEU A 89 -5.26 0.54 2.29
C LEU A 89 -4.80 1.42 3.46
N VAL A 90 -3.79 0.98 4.20
CA VAL A 90 -3.21 1.76 5.32
C VAL A 90 -2.60 3.06 4.81
N SER A 91 -1.86 3.06 3.68
CA SER A 91 -1.33 4.27 3.05
C SER A 91 -2.43 5.28 2.70
N SER A 92 -3.56 4.81 2.17
CA SER A 92 -4.72 5.68 1.89
C SER A 92 -5.29 6.28 3.17
N MET A 93 -5.35 5.52 4.27
CA MET A 93 -5.83 6.02 5.57
C MET A 93 -4.88 7.06 6.18
N VAL A 94 -3.57 6.85 6.05
CA VAL A 94 -2.55 7.83 6.46
C VAL A 94 -2.71 9.12 5.66
N ALA A 95 -2.83 9.04 4.33
CA ALA A 95 -3.01 10.19 3.46
C ALA A 95 -4.30 10.97 3.76
N GLN A 96 -5.39 10.28 4.12
CA GLN A 96 -6.64 10.91 4.55
C GLN A 96 -6.51 11.65 5.90
N ARG A 97 -5.66 11.17 6.82
CA ARG A 97 -5.48 11.74 8.15
C ARG A 97 -4.42 12.83 8.20
N GLN A 98 -3.42 12.72 7.34
CA GLN A 98 -2.23 13.59 7.32
C GLN A 98 -1.95 14.10 5.88
N PRO A 99 -2.93 14.73 5.20
CA PRO A 99 -2.79 15.11 3.80
C PRO A 99 -1.61 16.06 3.55
N ASP A 100 -1.28 16.93 4.51
CA ASP A 100 -0.17 17.88 4.40
C ASP A 100 1.21 17.21 4.48
N ARG A 101 1.28 16.01 5.06
CA ARG A 101 2.51 15.21 5.19
C ARG A 101 2.75 14.26 4.02
N VAL A 102 1.81 14.15 3.10
CA VAL A 102 1.89 13.20 1.99
C VAL A 102 1.91 13.97 0.68
N ASP A 103 3.01 13.84 -0.07
CA ASP A 103 3.18 14.50 -1.35
C ASP A 103 2.46 13.76 -2.49
N ARG A 104 2.51 12.44 -2.48
CA ARG A 104 1.83 11.55 -3.43
C ARG A 104 1.73 10.13 -2.91
N VAL A 105 0.82 9.34 -3.47
CA VAL A 105 0.53 7.98 -3.00
C VAL A 105 0.45 7.00 -4.16
N LEU A 106 1.20 5.89 -4.08
CA LEU A 106 1.05 4.74 -4.97
C LEU A 106 0.35 3.60 -4.22
N LEU A 107 -0.80 3.17 -4.72
CA LEU A 107 -1.65 2.14 -4.13
C LEU A 107 -1.63 0.88 -5.03
N GLU A 108 -0.76 -0.08 -4.70
CA GLU A 108 -0.66 -1.35 -5.41
C GLU A 108 -1.64 -2.37 -4.86
N GLU A 109 -2.54 -2.87 -5.72
CA GLU A 109 -3.42 -3.99 -5.41
C GLU A 109 -4.17 -3.84 -4.07
N MET A 110 -4.77 -2.68 -3.88
CA MET A 110 -5.47 -2.34 -2.65
C MET A 110 -6.78 -3.13 -2.51
N PRO A 111 -7.03 -3.81 -1.36
CA PRO A 111 -8.33 -4.38 -1.07
C PRO A 111 -9.33 -3.25 -0.80
N VAL A 112 -10.17 -2.95 -1.78
CA VAL A 112 -11.12 -1.83 -1.70
C VAL A 112 -12.23 -2.14 -0.70
N PRO A 113 -12.38 -1.35 0.38
CA PRO A 113 -13.43 -1.56 1.37
C PRO A 113 -14.83 -1.46 0.77
N ARG A 114 -15.78 -2.17 1.33
CA ARG A 114 -17.20 -1.99 1.00
C ARG A 114 -17.68 -0.61 1.47
N ARG A 115 -18.44 0.09 0.66
CA ARG A 115 -19.12 1.31 1.08
C ARG A 115 -20.40 0.98 1.83
N VAL A 116 -21.14 0.00 1.30
CA VAL A 116 -22.38 -0.53 1.88
C VAL A 116 -22.33 -2.06 1.91
N ARG A 117 -23.23 -2.68 2.68
CA ARG A 117 -23.26 -4.15 2.86
C ARG A 117 -23.49 -4.90 1.56
N GLN A 118 -24.17 -4.30 0.59
CA GLN A 118 -24.49 -4.89 -0.71
C GLN A 118 -23.29 -4.87 -1.68
N ASP A 119 -22.30 -4.04 -1.42
CA ASP A 119 -21.10 -4.03 -2.26
C ASP A 119 -20.41 -5.41 -2.26
N PRO A 120 -19.80 -5.80 -3.38
CA PRO A 120 -19.04 -7.04 -3.42
C PRO A 120 -17.84 -6.99 -2.46
N PRO A 121 -17.42 -8.14 -1.92
CA PRO A 121 -16.20 -8.21 -1.11
C PRO A 121 -14.96 -7.83 -1.95
N PRO A 122 -13.87 -7.37 -1.32
CA PRO A 122 -12.65 -6.98 -2.03
C PRO A 122 -11.98 -8.15 -2.78
N MET A 123 -12.16 -9.38 -2.31
CA MET A 123 -11.65 -10.60 -2.95
C MET A 123 -12.68 -11.22 -3.88
N ARG A 124 -12.22 -11.89 -4.94
CA ARG A 124 -13.11 -12.56 -5.91
C ARG A 124 -13.83 -13.77 -5.34
N THR A 125 -13.16 -14.53 -4.46
CA THR A 125 -13.73 -15.75 -3.86
C THR A 125 -13.45 -15.82 -2.36
N TYR A 126 -14.29 -16.55 -1.63
CA TYR A 126 -14.04 -16.88 -0.21
C TYR A 126 -12.88 -17.85 -0.03
N VAL A 127 -12.53 -18.62 -1.07
CA VAL A 127 -11.40 -19.55 -1.05
C VAL A 127 -10.08 -18.79 -0.87
N ASP A 128 -9.95 -17.60 -1.47
CA ASP A 128 -8.77 -16.76 -1.33
C ASP A 128 -8.58 -16.30 0.12
N ALA A 129 -9.66 -16.02 0.83
CA ALA A 129 -9.62 -15.66 2.26
C ALA A 129 -9.17 -16.84 3.12
N ILE A 130 -9.71 -18.05 2.86
CA ILE A 130 -9.33 -19.29 3.58
C ILE A 130 -7.86 -19.63 3.32
N PHE A 131 -7.40 -19.49 2.06
CA PHE A 131 -6.00 -19.73 1.73
C PHE A 131 -5.06 -18.79 2.49
N MET A 132 -5.43 -17.52 2.64
CA MET A 132 -4.66 -16.57 3.47
C MET A 132 -4.61 -16.99 4.93
N GLU A 133 -5.71 -17.50 5.51
CA GLU A 133 -5.75 -17.97 6.89
C GLU A 133 -4.85 -19.21 7.10
N VAL A 134 -4.85 -20.15 6.15
CA VAL A 134 -3.97 -21.33 6.18
C VAL A 134 -2.51 -20.92 6.04
N ALA A 135 -2.19 -20.03 5.10
CA ALA A 135 -0.84 -19.47 4.94
C ALA A 135 -0.38 -18.72 6.19
N ALA A 136 -1.31 -18.05 6.89
CA ALA A 136 -1.04 -17.37 8.15
C ALA A 136 -0.57 -18.35 9.24
N PHE A 137 -1.19 -19.51 9.35
CA PHE A 137 -0.77 -20.51 10.34
C PHE A 137 0.64 -21.04 10.05
N ALA A 138 0.97 -21.27 8.79
CA ALA A 138 2.32 -21.67 8.37
C ALA A 138 3.37 -20.58 8.66
N GLY A 139 2.98 -19.30 8.52
CA GLY A 139 3.84 -18.13 8.73
C GLY A 139 3.89 -17.59 10.17
N ARG A 140 3.33 -18.27 11.19
CA ARG A 140 3.16 -17.80 12.56
C ARG A 140 4.43 -17.31 13.29
N LYS A 141 5.61 -17.61 12.75
CA LYS A 141 6.88 -17.09 13.28
C LYS A 141 7.21 -15.68 12.74
N ARG A 142 6.52 -15.21 11.71
CA ARG A 142 6.76 -13.93 11.03
C ARG A 142 5.68 -12.91 11.32
N PHE A 143 4.46 -13.36 11.65
CA PHE A 143 3.31 -12.50 11.94
C PHE A 143 2.30 -13.23 12.83
N ASP A 144 1.42 -12.46 13.47
CA ASP A 144 0.35 -12.98 14.32
C ASP A 144 -0.81 -13.53 13.46
N PRO A 145 -1.11 -14.86 13.52
CA PRO A 145 -2.26 -15.41 12.81
C PRO A 145 -3.59 -14.79 13.23
N LYS A 146 -3.71 -14.33 14.48
CA LYS A 146 -4.89 -13.63 14.98
C LYS A 146 -5.12 -12.32 14.24
N MET A 147 -4.02 -11.59 13.93
CA MET A 147 -4.08 -10.37 13.12
C MET A 147 -4.67 -10.66 11.74
N VAL A 148 -4.17 -11.68 11.04
CA VAL A 148 -4.67 -12.05 9.70
C VAL A 148 -6.17 -12.33 9.74
N TRP A 149 -6.62 -13.14 10.71
CA TRP A 149 -8.02 -13.47 10.86
C TRP A 149 -8.90 -12.24 11.18
N LYS A 150 -8.43 -11.35 12.07
CA LYS A 150 -9.17 -10.13 12.44
C LYS A 150 -9.27 -9.15 11.27
N VAL A 151 -8.16 -8.89 10.59
CA VAL A 151 -8.12 -7.99 9.42
C VAL A 151 -8.97 -8.53 8.27
N SER A 152 -8.90 -9.83 7.97
CA SER A 152 -9.73 -10.44 6.93
C SER A 152 -11.22 -10.23 7.20
N ARG A 153 -11.65 -10.37 8.45
CA ARG A 153 -13.05 -10.12 8.85
C ARG A 153 -13.41 -8.64 8.80
N GLU A 154 -12.47 -7.76 9.19
CA GLU A 154 -12.70 -6.32 9.14
C GLU A 154 -12.90 -5.83 7.70
N LEU A 155 -12.10 -6.32 6.76
CA LEU A 155 -12.23 -6.00 5.33
C LEU A 155 -13.57 -6.45 4.71
N LEU A 156 -14.30 -7.36 5.34
CA LEU A 156 -15.63 -7.79 4.88
C LEU A 156 -16.75 -6.85 5.37
N LYS A 157 -16.49 -5.97 6.33
CA LYS A 157 -17.46 -5.00 6.83
C LYS A 157 -17.54 -3.77 5.90
N PRO A 158 -18.65 -3.03 5.92
CA PRO A 158 -18.72 -1.70 5.30
C PRO A 158 -17.85 -0.68 6.03
N HIS A 159 -17.16 0.16 5.26
CA HIS A 159 -16.34 1.27 5.76
C HIS A 159 -16.73 2.58 5.04
N PRO A 160 -17.95 3.09 5.19
CA PRO A 160 -18.40 4.29 4.50
C PRO A 160 -17.52 5.50 4.81
N GLN A 161 -17.00 5.63 6.04
CA GLN A 161 -16.15 6.74 6.45
C GLN A 161 -14.82 6.78 5.67
N TRP A 162 -14.28 5.61 5.28
CA TRP A 162 -13.11 5.53 4.42
C TRP A 162 -13.40 6.13 3.04
N TRP A 163 -14.56 5.83 2.45
CA TRP A 163 -15.00 6.39 1.18
C TRP A 163 -15.21 7.91 1.25
N ASP A 164 -15.84 8.39 2.31
CA ASP A 164 -16.06 9.82 2.54
C ASP A 164 -14.72 10.56 2.75
N GLY A 165 -13.73 9.87 3.29
CA GLY A 165 -12.36 10.36 3.49
C GLY A 165 -11.54 10.52 2.22
N LEU A 166 -11.91 9.89 1.08
CA LEU A 166 -11.15 9.99 -0.17
C LEU A 166 -11.04 11.43 -0.69
N SER A 167 -12.03 12.27 -0.43
CA SER A 167 -12.00 13.70 -0.79
C SER A 167 -10.89 14.50 -0.11
N ARG A 168 -10.33 14.01 0.99
CA ARG A 168 -9.20 14.63 1.69
C ARG A 168 -7.84 14.27 1.09
N MET A 169 -7.80 13.27 0.21
CA MET A 169 -6.57 12.89 -0.52
C MET A 169 -6.38 13.81 -1.73
N ILE A 170 -5.96 15.03 -1.46
CA ILE A 170 -5.77 16.10 -2.49
C ILE A 170 -4.45 15.98 -3.25
N MET A 171 -3.55 15.11 -2.80
CA MET A 171 -2.29 14.83 -3.48
C MET A 171 -2.51 13.87 -4.66
N PRO A 172 -1.59 13.84 -5.65
CA PRO A 172 -1.63 12.86 -6.74
C PRO A 172 -1.63 11.41 -6.22
N VAL A 173 -2.52 10.58 -6.76
CA VAL A 173 -2.63 9.16 -6.43
C VAL A 173 -2.47 8.30 -7.68
N LEU A 174 -1.60 7.30 -7.62
CA LEU A 174 -1.50 6.26 -8.64
C LEU A 174 -2.06 4.94 -8.09
N VAL A 175 -3.12 4.45 -8.70
CA VAL A 175 -3.71 3.14 -8.38
C VAL A 175 -3.16 2.11 -9.36
N VAL A 176 -2.51 1.07 -8.85
CA VAL A 176 -1.92 0.00 -9.65
C VAL A 176 -2.69 -1.30 -9.44
N GLY A 177 -3.28 -1.82 -10.50
CA GLY A 177 -3.95 -3.12 -10.53
C GLY A 177 -3.04 -4.22 -11.08
N GLY A 178 -3.24 -5.45 -10.63
CA GLY A 178 -2.46 -6.64 -11.04
C GLY A 178 -3.07 -7.41 -12.22
N GLY A 179 -4.14 -6.90 -12.82
CA GLY A 179 -4.78 -7.51 -13.97
C GLY A 179 -5.57 -8.78 -13.65
N LYS A 180 -5.75 -9.61 -14.69
CA LYS A 180 -6.63 -10.81 -14.62
C LYS A 180 -6.13 -11.87 -13.64
N ALA A 181 -4.84 -11.93 -13.40
CA ALA A 181 -4.23 -12.90 -12.49
C ALA A 181 -4.37 -12.51 -10.99
N SER A 182 -4.83 -11.30 -10.69
CA SER A 182 -5.11 -10.88 -9.32
C SER A 182 -6.37 -11.57 -8.77
N TYR A 183 -6.33 -11.93 -7.50
CA TYR A 183 -7.52 -12.40 -6.76
C TYR A 183 -8.38 -11.26 -6.19
N LEU A 184 -7.88 -10.00 -6.26
CA LEU A 184 -8.68 -8.83 -5.91
C LEU A 184 -9.56 -8.39 -7.08
N ARG A 185 -10.62 -7.72 -6.76
CA ARG A 185 -11.56 -7.16 -7.73
C ARG A 185 -11.00 -5.90 -8.37
N GLN A 186 -10.56 -6.02 -9.61
CA GLN A 186 -9.95 -4.91 -10.37
C GLN A 186 -10.95 -3.80 -10.72
N ASP A 187 -12.22 -4.13 -10.90
CA ASP A 187 -13.31 -3.17 -11.12
C ASP A 187 -13.44 -2.17 -9.95
N ARG A 188 -13.20 -2.63 -8.72
CA ARG A 188 -13.28 -1.79 -7.53
C ARG A 188 -12.13 -0.77 -7.44
N LEU A 189 -10.96 -1.06 -8.00
CA LEU A 189 -9.86 -0.10 -8.08
C LEU A 189 -10.23 1.12 -8.94
N SER A 190 -10.96 0.90 -10.04
CA SER A 190 -11.49 1.98 -10.87
C SER A 190 -12.53 2.84 -10.13
N ASP A 191 -13.34 2.24 -9.24
CA ASP A 191 -14.27 3.02 -8.41
C ASP A 191 -13.53 3.98 -7.47
N VAL A 192 -12.41 3.53 -6.88
CA VAL A 192 -11.56 4.37 -6.03
C VAL A 192 -10.93 5.48 -6.84
N ALA A 193 -10.33 5.18 -7.99
CA ALA A 193 -9.70 6.20 -8.83
C ALA A 193 -10.68 7.30 -9.24
N ARG A 194 -11.93 6.94 -9.56
CA ARG A 194 -12.99 7.92 -9.86
C ARG A 194 -13.47 8.75 -8.67
N ALA A 195 -13.31 8.24 -7.46
CA ALA A 195 -13.73 8.93 -6.23
C ALA A 195 -12.65 9.86 -5.66
N LEU A 196 -11.41 9.73 -6.11
CA LEU A 196 -10.28 10.56 -5.69
C LEU A 196 -10.22 11.87 -6.51
N PRO A 197 -9.79 13.00 -5.89
CA PRO A 197 -9.67 14.30 -6.57
C PRO A 197 -8.64 14.33 -7.70
N ASP A 198 -7.49 13.67 -7.52
CA ASP A 198 -6.39 13.59 -8.50
C ASP A 198 -5.84 12.17 -8.51
N ALA A 199 -6.37 11.33 -9.39
CA ALA A 199 -5.96 9.95 -9.48
C ALA A 199 -5.73 9.48 -10.91
N ARG A 200 -4.75 8.61 -11.03
CA ARG A 200 -4.50 7.82 -12.24
C ARG A 200 -4.61 6.35 -11.89
N ILE A 201 -5.05 5.54 -12.85
CA ILE A 201 -5.09 4.09 -12.71
C ILE A 201 -4.29 3.43 -13.82
N MET A 202 -3.58 2.36 -13.48
CA MET A 202 -2.89 1.54 -14.46
C MET A 202 -2.93 0.08 -14.06
N THR A 203 -2.70 -0.79 -15.03
CA THR A 203 -2.61 -2.24 -14.83
C THR A 203 -1.22 -2.72 -15.21
N ILE A 204 -0.57 -3.41 -14.27
CA ILE A 204 0.63 -4.22 -14.51
C ILE A 204 0.18 -5.68 -14.43
N ASP A 205 0.16 -6.39 -15.55
CA ASP A 205 -0.39 -7.76 -15.61
C ASP A 205 0.58 -8.77 -14.95
N GLY A 206 0.67 -8.70 -13.63
CA GLY A 206 1.58 -9.46 -12.77
C GLY A 206 0.88 -10.15 -11.59
N GLY A 207 -0.44 -10.06 -11.49
CA GLY A 207 -1.22 -10.59 -10.36
C GLY A 207 -1.09 -9.73 -9.11
N HIS A 208 -1.38 -10.32 -7.93
CA HIS A 208 -1.48 -9.55 -6.68
C HIS A 208 -0.18 -8.93 -6.17
N ARG A 209 0.98 -9.33 -6.67
CA ARG A 209 2.29 -8.87 -6.18
C ARG A 209 3.14 -8.35 -7.34
N THR A 210 2.67 -7.29 -8.01
CA THR A 210 3.31 -6.74 -9.21
C THR A 210 4.73 -6.27 -8.94
N HIS A 211 5.00 -5.70 -7.76
CA HIS A 211 6.34 -5.30 -7.30
C HIS A 211 7.35 -6.45 -7.20
N ILE A 212 6.87 -7.71 -7.21
CA ILE A 212 7.72 -8.92 -7.24
C ILE A 212 7.74 -9.53 -8.64
N THR A 213 6.55 -9.78 -9.22
CA THR A 213 6.41 -10.55 -10.46
C THR A 213 6.78 -9.75 -11.70
N LYS A 214 6.69 -8.43 -11.62
CA LYS A 214 7.02 -7.44 -12.64
C LYS A 214 7.88 -6.32 -12.05
N GLY A 215 8.91 -6.72 -11.27
CA GLY A 215 9.68 -5.82 -10.43
C GLY A 215 10.29 -4.64 -11.17
N ASP A 216 10.90 -4.85 -12.33
CA ASP A 216 11.54 -3.78 -13.11
C ASP A 216 10.50 -2.78 -13.61
N GLU A 217 9.41 -3.26 -14.22
CA GLU A 217 8.31 -2.43 -14.70
C GLU A 217 7.65 -1.64 -13.56
N PHE A 218 7.41 -2.30 -12.43
CA PHE A 218 6.86 -1.63 -11.25
C PHE A 218 7.81 -0.56 -10.70
N CYS A 219 9.12 -0.85 -10.59
CA CYS A 219 10.10 0.10 -10.09
C CYS A 219 10.23 1.32 -11.00
N ASP A 220 10.26 1.15 -12.33
CA ASP A 220 10.33 2.25 -13.29
C ASP A 220 9.13 3.21 -13.11
N ILE A 221 7.94 2.65 -12.98
CA ILE A 221 6.70 3.41 -12.75
C ILE A 221 6.72 4.09 -11.38
N ALA A 222 7.09 3.37 -10.33
CA ALA A 222 7.11 3.88 -8.97
C ALA A 222 8.13 5.02 -8.82
N VAL A 223 9.33 4.88 -9.36
CA VAL A 223 10.35 5.95 -9.35
C VAL A 223 9.83 7.17 -10.10
N SER A 224 9.34 6.98 -11.34
CA SER A 224 8.81 8.09 -12.13
C SER A 224 7.68 8.83 -11.41
N PHE A 225 6.70 8.11 -10.87
CA PHE A 225 5.54 8.70 -10.21
C PHE A 225 5.92 9.35 -8.87
N LEU A 226 6.62 8.63 -7.98
CA LEU A 226 6.92 9.07 -6.62
C LEU A 226 7.97 10.18 -6.55
N THR A 227 8.69 10.45 -7.64
CA THR A 227 9.66 11.57 -7.76
C THR A 227 9.17 12.69 -8.67
N ASN A 228 7.88 12.74 -9.01
CA ASN A 228 7.28 13.74 -9.88
C ASN A 228 7.92 13.83 -11.29
N GLY A 229 8.30 12.69 -11.84
CA GLY A 229 8.95 12.64 -13.15
C GLY A 229 10.39 13.15 -13.18
N LYS A 230 10.96 13.56 -12.04
CA LYS A 230 12.35 14.07 -11.96
C LYS A 230 13.36 13.09 -12.57
N TYR A 231 13.07 11.78 -12.49
CA TYR A 231 13.90 10.70 -13.00
C TYR A 231 13.22 9.90 -14.13
N ALA A 232 12.15 10.43 -14.73
CA ALA A 232 11.32 9.75 -15.73
C ALA A 232 12.00 9.50 -17.10
N ASN A 233 13.21 9.97 -17.34
CA ASN A 233 13.89 9.89 -18.64
C ASN A 233 14.48 8.51 -18.99
N ARG A 234 14.09 7.45 -18.27
CA ARG A 234 14.56 6.10 -18.55
C ARG A 234 13.42 5.09 -18.65
N ARG A 235 12.60 5.20 -19.76
CA ARG A 235 11.65 4.18 -20.23
C ARG A 235 10.23 4.21 -19.64
N HIS A 236 9.29 4.32 -20.53
CA HIS A 236 7.91 3.86 -20.65
C HIS A 236 6.77 4.87 -20.46
N ASN A 237 6.09 5.09 -21.60
CA ASN A 237 4.74 5.66 -21.73
C ASN A 237 3.72 4.55 -21.45
N GLY A 238 3.02 4.59 -20.32
CA GLY A 238 2.00 3.58 -19.96
C GLY A 238 0.94 4.06 -18.96
N ILE A 239 1.01 5.32 -18.52
CA ILE A 239 0.05 5.88 -17.57
C ILE A 239 -1.15 6.45 -18.36
N GLN A 240 -2.35 5.95 -18.04
CA GLN A 240 -3.60 6.50 -18.57
C GLN A 240 -4.22 7.44 -17.55
N ASP A 241 -4.58 8.65 -18.00
CA ASP A 241 -5.39 9.57 -17.20
C ASP A 241 -6.85 9.05 -17.19
N VAL A 242 -7.52 9.11 -16.05
CA VAL A 242 -8.92 8.67 -15.83
C VAL A 242 -9.84 9.88 -15.79
#